data_b5f5a5a17adf2fd97e5fcc6833c68b56
#
_entry.id   b5f5a5a17adf2fd97e5fcc6833c68b56
#
_cell.length_a   1.000
_cell.length_b   1.000
_cell.length_c   1.000
_cell.angle_alpha   90.00
_cell.angle_beta   90.00
_cell.angle_gamma   90.00
#
_symmetry.space_group_name_H-M   'P 1'
#
loop_
_entity.id
_entity.type
_entity.pdbx_description
1 polymer ?
#
loop_
_entity_poly.entity_id
_entity_poly.type
_entity_poly.pdbx_seq_one_letter_code
_entity_poly.pdbx_strand_id
1 'polypeptide(L)'
;FKRLHETVDTCFSEDFINIIEKRCIDAAAANVGLNVHFSYTDNDKVIRESEWHFKTFDEYIELFTDYVDTEQMLKFSDSIMQVWVFPDNGINVGFVNGAECSRGTHIRAVRNEINNAISAYLLSKEKIDITPKNVDGKYSMFCTFHVNNPSYDSQTKECLTTVVEKFSNDSKYTFKVPDAFIKNVLKSEIVDIVIDWYKQKCEVEDQKTLRKLNRQAKTKIRNNDKFIDAN
;
A
#
# COMPACT_ATOMS: atom_id res chain seq x y z
N PHE A 1 20.42 -6.03 -27.73
CA PHE A 1 19.77 -7.19 -27.08
C PHE A 1 19.98 -8.47 -27.86
N LYS A 2 19.68 -8.52 -29.18
CA LYS A 2 19.94 -9.73 -30.03
C LYS A 2 21.36 -10.30 -29.91
N ARG A 3 22.37 -9.43 -29.75
CA ARG A 3 23.77 -9.86 -29.59
C ARG A 3 24.10 -10.53 -28.26
N LEU A 4 23.29 -10.27 -27.23
CA LEU A 4 23.48 -10.85 -25.89
C LEU A 4 22.74 -12.18 -25.72
N HIS A 5 21.77 -12.48 -26.62
CA HIS A 5 20.89 -13.63 -26.53
C HIS A 5 20.71 -14.31 -27.90
N GLU A 6 21.82 -14.74 -28.51
CA GLU A 6 21.81 -15.39 -29.82
C GLU A 6 20.97 -16.70 -29.87
N THR A 7 20.60 -17.24 -28.72
CA THR A 7 19.82 -18.48 -28.58
C THR A 7 18.32 -18.23 -28.26
N VAL A 8 17.87 -16.97 -28.21
CA VAL A 8 16.47 -16.62 -27.90
C VAL A 8 15.77 -16.16 -29.17
N ASP A 9 14.72 -16.87 -29.58
CA ASP A 9 13.96 -16.59 -30.81
C ASP A 9 13.24 -15.24 -30.78
N THR A 10 12.97 -14.72 -29.57
CA THR A 10 12.35 -13.40 -29.36
C THR A 10 13.25 -12.51 -28.52
N CYS A 11 13.42 -11.23 -28.92
CA CYS A 11 14.20 -10.25 -28.16
C CYS A 11 13.54 -9.83 -26.86
N PHE A 12 12.21 -9.96 -26.77
CA PHE A 12 11.41 -9.51 -25.66
C PHE A 12 10.41 -10.59 -25.26
N SER A 13 10.44 -10.97 -23.99
CA SER A 13 9.38 -11.79 -23.41
C SER A 13 8.09 -10.99 -23.27
N GLU A 14 6.97 -11.68 -23.19
CA GLU A 14 5.67 -11.03 -22.92
C GLU A 14 5.69 -10.24 -21.59
N ASP A 15 6.33 -10.79 -20.56
CA ASP A 15 6.51 -10.09 -19.27
C ASP A 15 7.28 -8.77 -19.42
N PHE A 16 8.32 -8.76 -20.27
CA PHE A 16 9.06 -7.53 -20.52
C PHE A 16 8.20 -6.48 -21.23
N ILE A 17 7.40 -6.90 -22.20
CA ILE A 17 6.46 -6.02 -22.92
C ILE A 17 5.40 -5.46 -21.94
N ASN A 18 4.86 -6.31 -21.08
CA ASN A 18 3.91 -5.90 -20.03
C ASN A 18 4.51 -4.87 -19.07
N ILE A 19 5.77 -5.04 -18.66
CA ILE A 19 6.47 -4.07 -17.81
C ILE A 19 6.62 -2.72 -18.51
N ILE A 20 6.98 -2.72 -19.79
CA ILE A 20 7.11 -1.45 -20.56
C ILE A 20 5.75 -0.76 -20.68
N GLU A 21 4.70 -1.51 -21.02
CA GLU A 21 3.34 -0.95 -21.11
C GLU A 21 2.88 -0.41 -19.76
N LYS A 22 3.10 -1.14 -18.66
CA LYS A 22 2.82 -0.62 -17.32
C LYS A 22 3.53 0.71 -17.04
N ARG A 23 4.80 0.84 -17.45
CA ARG A 23 5.53 2.12 -17.31
C ARG A 23 4.92 3.25 -18.14
N CYS A 24 4.31 2.94 -19.29
CA CYS A 24 3.56 3.92 -20.08
C CYS A 24 2.29 4.36 -19.35
N ILE A 25 1.56 3.42 -18.74
CA ILE A 25 0.38 3.71 -17.91
C ILE A 25 0.76 4.61 -16.73
N ASP A 26 1.82 4.24 -16.00
CA ASP A 26 2.33 5.00 -14.86
C ASP A 26 2.74 6.42 -15.25
N ALA A 27 3.37 6.58 -16.41
CA ALA A 27 3.77 7.89 -16.93
C ALA A 27 2.55 8.76 -17.29
N ALA A 28 1.51 8.18 -17.89
CA ALA A 28 0.25 8.87 -18.16
C ALA A 28 -0.46 9.30 -16.88
N ALA A 29 -0.49 8.43 -15.87
CA ALA A 29 -1.13 8.69 -14.57
C ALA A 29 -0.40 9.78 -13.77
N ALA A 30 0.93 9.71 -13.73
CA ALA A 30 1.75 10.70 -13.02
C ALA A 30 1.74 12.09 -13.67
N ASN A 31 1.34 12.19 -14.95
CA ASN A 31 1.26 13.42 -15.71
C ASN A 31 -0.14 13.57 -16.29
N VAL A 32 -1.10 13.80 -15.43
CA VAL A 32 -2.52 13.96 -15.78
C VAL A 32 -2.70 14.89 -16.98
N GLY A 33 -3.48 14.45 -17.97
CA GLY A 33 -3.68 15.15 -19.23
C GLY A 33 -2.66 14.84 -20.33
N LEU A 34 -1.64 14.03 -20.05
CA LEU A 34 -0.70 13.55 -21.06
C LEU A 34 -1.30 12.35 -21.81
N ASN A 35 -1.20 12.37 -23.16
CA ASN A 35 -1.48 11.22 -23.99
C ASN A 35 -0.21 10.40 -24.14
N VAL A 36 -0.25 9.14 -23.75
CA VAL A 36 0.86 8.20 -23.89
C VAL A 36 0.43 7.06 -24.80
N HIS A 37 1.16 6.91 -25.90
CA HIS A 37 0.94 5.84 -26.86
C HIS A 37 2.03 4.77 -26.72
N PHE A 38 1.61 3.54 -26.56
CA PHE A 38 2.48 2.37 -26.53
C PHE A 38 2.24 1.56 -27.80
N SER A 39 3.31 1.18 -28.52
CA SER A 39 3.24 0.30 -29.68
C SER A 39 4.40 -0.68 -29.66
N TYR A 40 4.09 -1.98 -29.76
CA TYR A 40 5.07 -3.04 -29.96
C TYR A 40 4.89 -3.65 -31.35
N THR A 41 6.00 -3.66 -32.11
CA THR A 41 6.02 -4.14 -33.49
C THR A 41 7.07 -5.24 -33.62
N ASP A 42 6.71 -6.36 -34.24
CA ASP A 42 7.61 -7.43 -34.61
C ASP A 42 7.49 -7.72 -36.12
N ASN A 43 8.65 -7.81 -36.85
CA ASN A 43 8.72 -8.02 -38.29
C ASN A 43 7.74 -7.10 -39.05
N ASP A 44 7.75 -5.80 -38.76
CA ASP A 44 6.91 -4.76 -39.35
C ASP A 44 5.37 -4.92 -39.14
N LYS A 45 4.99 -5.84 -38.25
CA LYS A 45 3.60 -6.00 -37.84
C LYS A 45 3.42 -5.46 -36.42
N VAL A 46 2.39 -4.64 -36.24
CA VAL A 46 1.97 -4.20 -34.91
C VAL A 46 1.36 -5.42 -34.21
N ILE A 47 2.00 -5.84 -33.11
CA ILE A 47 1.58 -6.96 -32.28
C ILE A 47 0.69 -6.47 -31.15
N ARG A 48 1.02 -5.31 -30.58
CA ARG A 48 0.27 -4.71 -29.46
C ARG A 48 0.34 -3.19 -29.54
N GLU A 49 -0.81 -2.57 -29.31
CA GLU A 49 -0.93 -1.12 -29.32
C GLU A 49 -1.94 -0.71 -28.25
N SER A 50 -1.62 0.34 -27.50
CA SER A 50 -2.51 0.93 -26.50
C SER A 50 -2.24 2.43 -26.34
N GLU A 51 -3.28 3.16 -25.98
CA GLU A 51 -3.22 4.59 -25.69
C GLU A 51 -3.80 4.84 -24.30
N TRP A 52 -3.08 5.64 -23.51
CA TRP A 52 -3.44 5.94 -22.13
C TRP A 52 -3.51 7.45 -21.93
N HIS A 53 -4.65 7.88 -21.39
CA HIS A 53 -4.91 9.27 -21.07
C HIS A 53 -5.80 9.32 -19.83
N PHE A 54 -5.31 9.93 -18.76
CA PHE A 54 -6.06 10.12 -17.53
C PHE A 54 -6.42 11.60 -17.35
N LYS A 55 -7.69 11.88 -17.10
CA LYS A 55 -8.17 13.22 -16.75
C LYS A 55 -7.91 13.54 -15.29
N THR A 56 -7.90 12.51 -14.44
CA THR A 56 -7.63 12.61 -13.03
C THR A 56 -6.79 11.41 -12.59
N PHE A 57 -6.08 11.54 -11.48
CA PHE A 57 -5.35 10.40 -10.90
C PHE A 57 -6.30 9.35 -10.32
N ASP A 58 -7.54 9.73 -10.00
CA ASP A 58 -8.59 8.82 -9.53
C ASP A 58 -8.86 7.70 -10.56
N GLU A 59 -8.91 8.05 -11.86
CA GLU A 59 -9.08 7.07 -12.96
C GLU A 59 -7.95 6.01 -13.01
N TYR A 60 -6.74 6.39 -12.61
CA TYR A 60 -5.64 5.43 -12.48
C TYR A 60 -5.82 4.51 -11.29
N ILE A 61 -6.32 5.03 -10.15
CA ILE A 61 -6.59 4.24 -8.96
C ILE A 61 -7.64 3.16 -9.26
N GLU A 62 -8.65 3.47 -10.07
CA GLU A 62 -9.70 2.54 -10.49
C GLU A 62 -9.16 1.31 -11.22
N LEU A 63 -7.96 1.38 -11.84
CA LEU A 63 -7.33 0.22 -12.47
C LEU A 63 -6.85 -0.86 -11.48
N PHE A 64 -6.69 -0.51 -10.21
CA PHE A 64 -6.16 -1.42 -9.19
C PHE A 64 -7.25 -2.09 -8.36
N THR A 65 -8.47 -1.62 -8.45
CA THR A 65 -9.54 -2.12 -7.60
C THR A 65 -10.83 -2.21 -8.40
N ASP A 66 -11.42 -3.39 -8.45
CA ASP A 66 -12.71 -3.62 -9.12
C ASP A 66 -13.89 -2.92 -8.40
N TYR A 67 -13.65 -2.35 -7.21
CA TYR A 67 -14.69 -1.81 -6.31
C TYR A 67 -14.25 -0.59 -5.52
N VAL A 68 -13.55 0.38 -6.13
CA VAL A 68 -13.36 1.66 -5.44
C VAL A 68 -14.68 2.41 -5.48
N ASP A 69 -15.34 2.43 -4.35
CA ASP A 69 -16.35 3.45 -4.11
C ASP A 69 -15.62 4.79 -4.00
N THR A 70 -15.66 5.56 -5.07
CA THR A 70 -14.99 6.88 -5.13
C THR A 70 -15.54 7.83 -4.07
N GLU A 71 -16.74 7.58 -3.52
CA GLU A 71 -17.32 8.35 -2.42
C GLU A 71 -16.60 8.09 -1.09
N GLN A 72 -15.99 6.92 -0.93
CA GLN A 72 -15.22 6.57 0.28
C GLN A 72 -13.73 6.95 0.18
N MET A 73 -13.29 7.40 -0.97
CA MET A 73 -11.91 7.79 -1.19
C MET A 73 -11.60 9.14 -0.56
N LEU A 74 -10.79 9.12 0.47
CA LEU A 74 -10.29 10.32 1.13
C LEU A 74 -9.05 10.82 0.43
N LYS A 75 -9.03 12.11 0.11
CA LYS A 75 -7.89 12.72 -0.58
C LYS A 75 -7.53 14.08 -0.02
N PHE A 76 -6.24 14.39 -0.09
CA PHE A 76 -5.75 15.74 0.10
C PHE A 76 -4.58 16.02 -0.85
N SER A 77 -4.34 17.30 -1.11
CA SER A 77 -3.26 17.76 -1.96
C SER A 77 -2.67 19.05 -1.39
N ASP A 78 -1.35 19.15 -1.41
CA ASP A 78 -0.61 20.38 -1.18
C ASP A 78 0.45 20.59 -2.27
N SER A 79 1.41 21.48 -2.05
CA SER A 79 2.46 21.80 -3.04
C SER A 79 3.52 20.70 -3.20
N ILE A 80 3.59 19.75 -2.29
CA ILE A 80 4.64 18.71 -2.22
C ILE A 80 4.06 17.32 -2.42
N MET A 81 2.84 17.06 -1.92
CA MET A 81 2.25 15.74 -1.96
C MET A 81 0.76 15.75 -2.26
N GLN A 82 0.32 14.69 -2.90
CA GLN A 82 -1.08 14.32 -3.03
C GLN A 82 -1.24 12.91 -2.48
N VAL A 83 -2.28 12.68 -1.71
CA VAL A 83 -2.51 11.38 -1.04
C VAL A 83 -3.96 11.00 -1.18
N TRP A 84 -4.18 9.73 -1.53
CA TRP A 84 -5.48 9.06 -1.58
C TRP A 84 -5.45 7.88 -0.63
N VAL A 85 -6.48 7.75 0.18
CA VAL A 85 -6.63 6.66 1.15
C VAL A 85 -8.07 6.18 1.12
N PHE A 86 -8.26 4.86 1.08
CA PHE A 86 -9.59 4.24 1.07
C PHE A 86 -9.56 2.84 1.69
N PRO A 87 -10.72 2.35 2.18
CA PRO A 87 -10.85 0.99 2.71
C PRO A 87 -10.54 -0.03 1.62
N ASP A 88 -9.56 -0.91 1.84
CA ASP A 88 -9.19 -1.98 0.91
C ASP A 88 -8.08 -2.88 1.51
N ASN A 89 -7.59 -3.85 0.74
CA ASN A 89 -6.64 -4.89 1.11
C ASN A 89 -5.17 -4.45 1.27
N GLY A 90 -4.89 -3.16 1.35
CA GLY A 90 -3.57 -2.63 1.72
C GLY A 90 -2.61 -2.43 0.55
N ILE A 91 -3.11 -2.11 -0.65
CA ILE A 91 -2.29 -1.71 -1.79
C ILE A 91 -1.58 -0.39 -1.47
N ASN A 92 -0.31 -0.29 -1.86
CA ASN A 92 0.47 0.94 -1.75
C ASN A 92 1.13 1.24 -3.07
N VAL A 93 0.80 2.40 -3.64
CA VAL A 93 1.43 2.90 -4.86
C VAL A 93 1.94 4.31 -4.58
N GLY A 94 3.21 4.54 -4.85
CA GLY A 94 3.85 5.84 -4.67
C GLY A 94 4.54 6.31 -5.93
N PHE A 95 4.48 7.62 -6.16
CA PHE A 95 5.21 8.30 -7.21
C PHE A 95 6.11 9.38 -6.61
N VAL A 96 7.29 9.55 -7.18
CA VAL A 96 8.22 10.62 -6.86
C VAL A 96 8.66 11.30 -8.14
N ASN A 97 8.34 12.58 -8.28
CA ASN A 97 8.67 13.38 -9.46
C ASN A 97 8.20 12.73 -10.78
N GLY A 98 7.00 12.16 -10.79
CA GLY A 98 6.40 11.56 -11.97
C GLY A 98 6.85 10.14 -12.29
N ALA A 99 7.70 9.53 -11.47
CA ALA A 99 8.11 8.13 -11.61
C ALA A 99 7.55 7.29 -10.48
N GLU A 100 7.08 6.06 -10.79
CA GLU A 100 6.67 5.11 -9.77
C GLU A 100 7.85 4.80 -8.85
N CYS A 101 7.59 4.93 -7.54
CA CYS A 101 8.52 4.62 -6.48
C CYS A 101 7.75 3.86 -5.40
N SER A 102 7.74 2.54 -5.51
CA SER A 102 6.86 1.65 -4.73
C SER A 102 7.22 1.56 -3.25
N ARG A 103 8.40 2.04 -2.85
CA ARG A 103 8.91 1.96 -1.48
C ARG A 103 9.68 3.22 -1.11
N GLY A 104 9.78 3.50 0.17
CA GLY A 104 10.67 4.55 0.64
C GLY A 104 10.11 5.39 1.79
N THR A 105 10.82 6.47 2.06
CA THR A 105 10.53 7.39 3.16
C THR A 105 9.19 8.10 3.00
N HIS A 106 8.80 8.45 1.77
CA HIS A 106 7.54 9.13 1.47
C HIS A 106 6.32 8.30 1.85
N ILE A 107 6.25 7.03 1.43
CA ILE A 107 5.16 6.12 1.78
C ILE A 107 5.13 5.88 3.29
N ARG A 108 6.30 5.59 3.88
CA ARG A 108 6.39 5.32 5.33
C ARG A 108 5.98 6.49 6.18
N ALA A 109 6.33 7.71 5.78
CA ALA A 109 6.01 8.91 6.54
C ALA A 109 4.49 9.13 6.64
N VAL A 110 3.78 9.09 5.52
CA VAL A 110 2.31 9.23 5.51
C VAL A 110 1.64 8.11 6.31
N ARG A 111 2.04 6.85 6.06
CA ARG A 111 1.46 5.71 6.78
C ARG A 111 1.71 5.77 8.28
N ASN A 112 2.90 6.17 8.70
CA ASN A 112 3.19 6.31 10.12
C ASN A 112 2.29 7.33 10.80
N GLU A 113 2.04 8.49 10.18
CA GLU A 113 1.13 9.48 10.76
C GLU A 113 -0.31 8.97 10.84
N ILE A 114 -0.82 8.33 9.78
CA ILE A 114 -2.16 7.75 9.76
C ILE A 114 -2.27 6.61 10.78
N ASN A 115 -1.35 5.66 10.77
CA ASN A 115 -1.38 4.50 11.65
C ASN A 115 -1.26 4.89 13.13
N ASN A 116 -0.39 5.86 13.45
CA ASN A 116 -0.26 6.40 14.81
C ASN A 116 -1.56 7.08 15.26
N ALA A 117 -2.18 7.87 14.38
CA ALA A 117 -3.43 8.55 14.69
C ALA A 117 -4.58 7.57 14.96
N ILE A 118 -4.72 6.52 14.14
CA ILE A 118 -5.73 5.47 14.33
C ILE A 118 -5.47 4.72 15.65
N SER A 119 -4.22 4.31 15.91
CA SER A 119 -3.88 3.60 17.16
C SER A 119 -4.18 4.44 18.40
N ALA A 120 -3.80 5.73 18.40
CA ALA A 120 -4.08 6.65 19.49
C ALA A 120 -5.58 6.89 19.69
N TYR A 121 -6.34 7.01 18.60
CA TYR A 121 -7.79 7.16 18.63
C TYR A 121 -8.46 5.94 19.25
N LEU A 122 -8.12 4.73 18.80
CA LEU A 122 -8.67 3.48 19.30
C LEU A 122 -8.35 3.26 20.79
N LEU A 123 -7.13 3.57 21.22
CA LEU A 123 -6.77 3.50 22.65
C LEU A 123 -7.60 4.47 23.48
N SER A 124 -7.78 5.71 23.01
CA SER A 124 -8.45 6.75 23.78
C SER A 124 -9.98 6.58 23.83
N LYS A 125 -10.61 6.20 22.74
CA LYS A 125 -12.07 6.13 22.58
C LYS A 125 -12.63 4.76 22.83
N GLU A 126 -12.03 3.72 22.21
CA GLU A 126 -12.54 2.36 22.23
C GLU A 126 -11.84 1.47 23.27
N LYS A 127 -10.80 1.99 23.95
CA LYS A 127 -9.96 1.20 24.88
C LYS A 127 -9.30 -0.01 24.23
N ILE A 128 -9.10 0.04 22.92
CA ILE A 128 -8.43 -0.97 22.12
C ILE A 128 -6.96 -0.59 22.05
N ASP A 129 -6.08 -1.43 22.59
CA ASP A 129 -4.63 -1.28 22.49
C ASP A 129 -4.11 -2.01 21.24
N ILE A 130 -3.90 -1.26 20.18
CA ILE A 130 -3.39 -1.76 18.90
C ILE A 130 -2.13 -1.00 18.49
N THR A 131 -1.12 -1.72 18.06
CA THR A 131 0.10 -1.08 17.57
C THR A 131 -0.09 -0.50 16.16
N PRO A 132 0.58 0.61 15.80
CA PRO A 132 0.51 1.18 14.44
C PRO A 132 0.82 0.16 13.33
N LYS A 133 1.72 -0.79 13.61
CA LYS A 133 2.05 -1.88 12.68
C LYS A 133 0.85 -2.80 12.37
N ASN A 134 -0.05 -2.97 13.31
CA ASN A 134 -1.23 -3.82 13.13
C ASN A 134 -2.34 -3.11 12.33
N VAL A 135 -2.30 -1.79 12.23
CA VAL A 135 -3.16 -0.98 11.36
C VAL A 135 -2.71 -1.08 9.91
N ASP A 136 -1.42 -1.34 9.71
CA ASP A 136 -0.83 -1.45 8.38
C ASP A 136 -1.51 -2.56 7.55
N GLY A 137 -1.78 -2.29 6.28
CA GLY A 137 -2.47 -3.23 5.39
C GLY A 137 -3.99 -3.33 5.57
N LYS A 138 -4.63 -2.43 6.32
CA LYS A 138 -6.10 -2.37 6.48
C LYS A 138 -6.76 -1.31 5.62
N TYR A 139 -5.99 -0.59 4.85
CA TYR A 139 -6.42 0.39 3.87
C TYR A 139 -5.40 0.49 2.75
N SER A 140 -5.84 0.86 1.58
CA SER A 140 -4.98 1.17 0.44
C SER A 140 -4.61 2.64 0.41
N MET A 141 -3.40 2.92 -0.05
CA MET A 141 -2.86 4.27 -0.14
C MET A 141 -2.15 4.48 -1.47
N PHE A 142 -2.53 5.54 -2.15
CA PHE A 142 -1.81 6.06 -3.31
C PHE A 142 -1.26 7.44 -2.97
N CYS A 143 -0.06 7.74 -3.43
CA CYS A 143 0.53 9.05 -3.17
C CYS A 143 1.48 9.48 -4.28
N THR A 144 1.50 10.78 -4.53
CA THR A 144 2.47 11.42 -5.42
C THR A 144 3.25 12.48 -4.65
N PHE A 145 4.55 12.56 -4.89
CA PHE A 145 5.43 13.49 -4.20
C PHE A 145 6.30 14.26 -5.17
N HIS A 146 6.47 15.55 -4.91
CA HIS A 146 7.49 16.40 -5.51
C HIS A 146 8.62 16.58 -4.50
N VAL A 147 9.74 15.91 -4.75
CA VAL A 147 10.90 15.91 -3.85
C VAL A 147 12.08 16.61 -4.51
N ASN A 148 12.64 17.58 -3.84
CA ASN A 148 13.86 18.26 -4.30
C ASN A 148 15.08 17.36 -4.11
N ASN A 149 15.87 17.18 -5.17
CA ASN A 149 17.09 16.36 -5.16
C ASN A 149 16.89 14.97 -4.52
N PRO A 150 16.00 14.13 -5.06
CA PRO A 150 15.70 12.83 -4.46
C PRO A 150 16.90 11.89 -4.54
N SER A 151 17.15 11.16 -3.46
CA SER A 151 18.13 10.07 -3.40
C SER A 151 17.39 8.73 -3.31
N TYR A 152 17.92 7.73 -3.97
CA TYR A 152 17.35 6.39 -4.02
C TYR A 152 18.38 5.34 -3.61
N ASP A 153 17.93 4.14 -3.25
CA ASP A 153 18.81 3.02 -2.91
C ASP A 153 19.51 2.40 -4.14
N SER A 154 18.90 2.56 -5.31
CA SER A 154 19.40 1.99 -6.57
C SER A 154 19.02 2.85 -7.79
N GLN A 155 19.63 2.53 -8.94
CA GLN A 155 19.35 3.20 -10.21
C GLN A 155 17.93 2.93 -10.73
N THR A 156 17.26 1.86 -10.29
CA THR A 156 15.86 1.57 -10.65
C THR A 156 14.87 2.53 -10.01
N LYS A 157 15.31 3.32 -8.99
CA LYS A 157 14.52 4.34 -8.28
C LYS A 157 13.26 3.80 -7.59
N GLU A 158 13.24 2.53 -7.23
CA GLU A 158 12.10 1.89 -6.60
C GLU A 158 11.91 2.25 -5.12
N CYS A 159 12.98 2.71 -4.46
CA CYS A 159 12.95 3.05 -3.04
C CYS A 159 13.59 4.43 -2.78
N LEU A 160 12.77 5.39 -2.35
CA LEU A 160 13.24 6.72 -1.94
C LEU A 160 13.94 6.63 -0.58
N THR A 161 15.16 7.16 -0.50
CA THR A 161 15.97 7.23 0.73
C THR A 161 16.09 8.63 1.31
N THR A 162 15.70 9.67 0.55
CA THR A 162 15.70 11.06 1.03
C THR A 162 14.88 11.18 2.31
N VAL A 163 15.43 11.78 3.35
CA VAL A 163 14.70 12.04 4.60
C VAL A 163 13.61 13.09 4.39
N VAL A 164 12.48 12.95 5.08
CA VAL A 164 11.27 13.75 4.83
C VAL A 164 11.47 15.24 5.03
N GLU A 165 12.36 15.66 5.93
CA GLU A 165 12.70 17.04 6.20
C GLU A 165 13.39 17.73 5.00
N LYS A 166 13.90 16.94 4.05
CA LYS A 166 14.59 17.40 2.84
C LYS A 166 13.72 17.28 1.57
N PHE A 167 12.43 17.01 1.69
CA PHE A 167 11.54 16.97 0.53
C PHE A 167 11.38 18.33 -0.13
N SER A 168 11.49 19.41 0.65
CA SER A 168 11.50 20.77 0.16
C SER A 168 12.84 21.47 0.46
N ASN A 169 13.20 22.43 -0.40
CA ASN A 169 14.31 23.36 -0.14
C ASN A 169 13.94 24.50 0.83
N ASP A 170 12.67 24.63 1.19
CA ASP A 170 12.23 25.60 2.18
C ASP A 170 12.72 25.17 3.58
N SER A 171 13.53 26.02 4.22
CA SER A 171 14.04 25.77 5.56
C SER A 171 12.97 25.72 6.65
N LYS A 172 11.76 26.18 6.35
CA LYS A 172 10.59 26.14 7.25
C LYS A 172 9.72 24.92 7.00
N TYR A 173 10.03 24.11 5.98
CA TYR A 173 9.27 22.92 5.67
C TYR A 173 9.33 21.91 6.81
N THR A 174 8.18 21.45 7.23
CA THR A 174 8.03 20.33 8.16
C THR A 174 7.03 19.37 7.57
N PHE A 175 7.43 18.12 7.41
CA PHE A 175 6.52 17.08 6.94
C PHE A 175 5.40 16.89 7.96
N LYS A 176 4.17 17.02 7.51
CA LYS A 176 2.99 16.72 8.30
C LYS A 176 1.80 16.42 7.39
N VAL A 177 1.07 15.36 7.70
CA VAL A 177 -0.24 15.11 7.10
C VAL A 177 -1.25 16.06 7.75
N PRO A 178 -2.10 16.76 6.99
CA PRO A 178 -3.05 17.73 7.56
C PRO A 178 -3.99 17.13 8.61
N ASP A 179 -4.14 17.82 9.74
CA ASP A 179 -5.01 17.35 10.84
C ASP A 179 -6.47 17.17 10.40
N ALA A 180 -6.94 17.97 9.42
CA ALA A 180 -8.27 17.83 8.85
C ALA A 180 -8.42 16.50 8.08
N PHE A 181 -7.39 16.11 7.33
CA PHE A 181 -7.38 14.83 6.63
C PHE A 181 -7.36 13.65 7.61
N ILE A 182 -6.50 13.70 8.62
CA ILE A 182 -6.46 12.68 9.70
C ILE A 182 -7.83 12.55 10.37
N LYS A 183 -8.52 13.67 10.68
CA LYS A 183 -9.87 13.62 11.24
C LYS A 183 -10.89 12.93 10.34
N ASN A 184 -10.77 13.10 9.03
CA ASN A 184 -11.64 12.40 8.07
C ASN A 184 -11.33 10.90 8.04
N VAL A 185 -10.05 10.50 8.05
CA VAL A 185 -9.64 9.09 8.15
C VAL A 185 -10.20 8.45 9.43
N LEU A 186 -10.14 9.16 10.56
CA LEU A 186 -10.68 8.66 11.85
C LEU A 186 -12.21 8.52 11.88
N LYS A 187 -12.92 9.10 10.93
CA LYS A 187 -14.38 8.98 10.79
C LYS A 187 -14.80 8.04 9.66
N SER A 188 -13.86 7.52 8.91
CA SER A 188 -14.12 6.63 7.78
C SER A 188 -14.26 5.18 8.21
N GLU A 189 -14.75 4.34 7.31
CA GLU A 189 -14.86 2.89 7.50
C GLU A 189 -13.51 2.19 7.76
N ILE A 190 -12.39 2.84 7.48
CA ILE A 190 -11.06 2.30 7.77
C ILE A 190 -10.94 1.95 9.26
N VAL A 191 -11.47 2.79 10.14
CA VAL A 191 -11.43 2.56 11.59
C VAL A 191 -12.28 1.34 11.97
N ASP A 192 -13.44 1.18 11.37
CA ASP A 192 -14.34 0.04 11.61
C ASP A 192 -13.69 -1.27 11.16
N ILE A 193 -13.04 -1.28 10.01
CA ILE A 193 -12.26 -2.42 9.50
C ILE A 193 -11.15 -2.81 10.48
N VAL A 194 -10.44 -1.84 11.04
CA VAL A 194 -9.38 -2.09 12.04
C VAL A 194 -9.97 -2.67 13.31
N ILE A 195 -11.11 -2.17 13.79
CA ILE A 195 -11.82 -2.67 14.98
C ILE A 195 -12.27 -4.12 14.75
N ASP A 196 -12.89 -4.41 13.62
CA ASP A 196 -13.40 -5.74 13.30
C ASP A 196 -12.26 -6.76 13.13
N TRP A 197 -11.17 -6.36 12.49
CA TRP A 197 -9.97 -7.19 12.44
C TRP A 197 -9.41 -7.49 13.83
N TYR A 198 -9.39 -6.50 14.72
CA TYR A 198 -8.90 -6.68 16.09
C TYR A 198 -9.79 -7.66 16.87
N LYS A 199 -11.12 -7.54 16.78
CA LYS A 199 -12.07 -8.46 17.41
C LYS A 199 -11.85 -9.90 16.93
N GLN A 200 -11.77 -10.11 15.60
CA GLN A 200 -11.51 -11.44 15.02
C GLN A 200 -10.17 -12.02 15.51
N LYS A 201 -9.14 -11.19 15.61
CA LYS A 201 -7.83 -11.62 16.14
C LYS A 201 -7.94 -12.09 17.59
N CYS A 202 -8.62 -11.34 18.45
CA CYS A 202 -8.85 -11.72 19.85
C CYS A 202 -9.61 -13.04 19.96
N GLU A 203 -10.67 -13.24 19.20
CA GLU A 203 -11.45 -14.49 19.17
C GLU A 203 -10.57 -15.71 18.79
N VAL A 204 -9.71 -15.55 17.77
CA VAL A 204 -8.78 -16.61 17.35
C VAL A 204 -7.75 -16.92 18.45
N GLU A 205 -7.24 -15.91 19.16
CA GLU A 205 -6.30 -16.08 20.26
C GLU A 205 -6.96 -16.77 21.47
N ASP A 206 -8.19 -16.41 21.80
CA ASP A 206 -8.97 -17.03 22.85
C ASP A 206 -9.25 -18.51 22.55
N GLN A 207 -9.65 -18.83 21.32
CA GLN A 207 -9.84 -20.22 20.90
C GLN A 207 -8.54 -21.04 20.98
N LYS A 208 -7.40 -20.46 20.59
CA LYS A 208 -6.09 -21.15 20.75
C LYS A 208 -5.77 -21.41 22.21
N THR A 209 -6.05 -20.45 23.07
CA THR A 209 -5.82 -20.56 24.52
C THR A 209 -6.72 -21.66 25.14
N LEU A 210 -8.00 -21.67 24.80
CA LEU A 210 -8.93 -22.71 25.22
C LEU A 210 -8.50 -24.11 24.76
N ARG A 211 -8.05 -24.25 23.50
CA ARG A 211 -7.51 -25.52 23.00
C ARG A 211 -6.27 -25.98 23.76
N LYS A 212 -5.37 -25.06 24.13
CA LYS A 212 -4.18 -25.39 24.97
C LYS A 212 -4.59 -25.83 26.34
N LEU A 213 -5.50 -25.12 27.00
CA LEU A 213 -6.00 -25.48 28.34
C LEU A 213 -6.69 -26.87 28.34
N ASN A 214 -7.54 -27.13 27.32
CA ASN A 214 -8.21 -28.43 27.18
C ASN A 214 -7.21 -29.58 26.96
N ARG A 215 -6.13 -29.36 26.18
CA ARG A 215 -5.06 -30.37 26.03
C ARG A 215 -4.33 -30.62 27.34
N GLN A 216 -3.99 -29.58 28.09
CA GLN A 216 -3.33 -29.69 29.38
C GLN A 216 -4.21 -30.41 30.43
N ALA A 217 -5.51 -30.10 30.46
CA ALA A 217 -6.49 -30.76 31.30
C ALA A 217 -6.58 -32.27 31.00
N LYS A 218 -6.70 -32.61 29.68
CA LYS A 218 -6.71 -34.04 29.26
C LYS A 218 -5.42 -34.76 29.64
N THR A 219 -4.26 -34.13 29.51
CA THR A 219 -2.97 -34.72 29.89
C THR A 219 -2.88 -34.93 31.41
N LYS A 220 -3.34 -33.95 32.22
CA LYS A 220 -3.39 -34.10 33.67
C LYS A 220 -4.33 -35.21 34.11
N ILE A 221 -5.47 -35.38 33.48
CA ILE A 221 -6.42 -36.48 33.77
C ILE A 221 -5.80 -37.82 33.39
N ARG A 222 -5.12 -37.96 32.25
CA ARG A 222 -4.44 -39.20 31.82
C ARG A 222 -3.29 -39.58 32.74
N ASN A 223 -2.60 -38.63 33.35
CA ASN A 223 -1.46 -38.88 34.23
C ASN A 223 -1.87 -39.00 35.70
N ASN A 224 -3.16 -39.01 36.01
CA ASN A 224 -3.64 -39.18 37.39
C ASN A 224 -4.13 -40.62 37.56
N ASP A 225 -3.29 -41.46 38.17
CA ASP A 225 -3.51 -42.90 38.39
C ASP A 225 -4.81 -43.23 39.16
N LYS A 226 -5.43 -42.24 39.82
CA LYS A 226 -6.73 -42.37 40.50
C LYS A 226 -7.94 -42.52 39.56
N PHE A 227 -7.78 -42.29 38.27
CA PHE A 227 -8.85 -42.42 37.26
C PHE A 227 -8.72 -43.67 36.38
N ILE A 228 -7.74 -44.55 36.65
CA ILE A 228 -7.47 -45.71 35.79
C ILE A 228 -8.25 -46.96 36.28
N ASP A 229 -8.77 -46.97 37.50
CA ASP A 229 -9.45 -48.14 38.10
C ASP A 229 -10.97 -47.95 38.25
N ALA A 230 -11.65 -47.55 37.21
CA ALA A 230 -13.11 -47.61 37.15
C ALA A 230 -13.52 -48.48 35.93
N ASN A 231 -13.28 -49.75 36.01
CA ASN A 231 -13.94 -50.80 35.23
C ASN A 231 -14.77 -51.70 36.15
#